data_26a5bed4d1e90d7850e5b52446b0baee
#
_entry.id   26a5bed4d1e90d7850e5b52446b0baee
#
_cell.length_a   1.000
_cell.length_b   1.000
_cell.length_c   1.000
_cell.angle_alpha   90.00
_cell.angle_beta   90.00
_cell.angle_gamma   90.00
#
_symmetry.space_group_name_H-M   'P 1'
#
loop_
_entity.id
_entity.type
_entity.pdbx_description
1 polymer ?
#
loop_
_entity_poly.entity_id
_entity_poly.type
_entity_poly.pdbx_seq_one_letter_code
_entity_poly.pdbx_strand_id
1 'polypeptide(L)'
;MLTLIDRIFSAGSPSAALKRGIQLDEAGQQRRAFVLFSRAARAGLPEAQFWVGRAYLKGSGVPVSRRDGAAWLERAAQAGWVEAQTLLSTLYLYGLAGKGTKSAPGSPLFMRPVGHATDEPDFAAALKWARRGAEGGSPEAQALLGYILTSGPEDTRDLVEADQWYERSAAANCPQGHLGRGLSLLRAAADHDAYAAAALALKKAADAGLPTALYLLGVMHERGAGLPASQQAAAGYYKQAAEKNVRSGQARWGLALLEGRGVPRNPIEGESWLRRAANAGDREAAALVGDIYARGGDLPPNYAEAAIWYNRAAEAGHPAAARALGLLFLTGAGVHRDPEEAGRWFRRAAEGGDRQAQADLANLLLSGNGSEQDGRRTRELFEQAAGSGDLVAAFNLGVCLAEGVGVERDDRRAVLWLRRAADGVVNAQYWYGRMLAEGRGVQADPVEGRLWITRAANSGMLDAEVALAEMSLNGTGGEKDHAESLRLFRRAAEQGHVGAMFAVGAMLGGGHDVAEDREEARKWYRLAAEKGHAHAQMMLGRFLARGLGGQTDTREAKIWLERAKASGVEEANFDLDRLAEPAQLRPALQ
;
A
#
# COMPACT_ATOMS: atom_id res chain seq x y z
N MET A 1 27.03 -52.33 10.36
CA MET A 1 28.29 -52.95 10.82
C MET A 1 29.40 -52.61 9.84
N LEU A 2 30.61 -52.31 10.32
CA LEU A 2 31.79 -52.14 9.46
C LEU A 2 32.18 -53.48 8.83
N THR A 3 32.54 -53.49 7.55
CA THR A 3 33.11 -54.68 6.89
C THR A 3 34.50 -54.98 7.42
N LEU A 4 35.04 -56.20 7.14
CA LEU A 4 36.39 -56.52 7.51
C LEU A 4 37.41 -55.52 6.94
N ILE A 5 37.22 -55.12 5.72
CA ILE A 5 38.02 -54.09 5.03
C ILE A 5 37.97 -52.76 5.80
N ASP A 6 36.79 -52.28 6.20
CA ASP A 6 36.66 -51.04 6.97
C ASP A 6 37.32 -51.16 8.35
N ARG A 7 37.34 -52.36 8.96
CA ARG A 7 38.07 -52.65 10.22
C ARG A 7 39.58 -52.53 10.01
N ILE A 8 40.11 -53.06 8.92
CA ILE A 8 41.54 -52.98 8.57
C ILE A 8 41.92 -51.48 8.34
N PHE A 9 41.17 -50.77 7.53
CA PHE A 9 41.42 -49.30 7.34
C PHE A 9 41.18 -48.50 8.62
N SER A 10 40.28 -48.94 9.47
CA SER A 10 40.12 -48.33 10.79
C SER A 10 41.27 -48.68 11.76
N ALA A 11 41.97 -49.79 11.61
CA ALA A 11 43.15 -50.10 12.38
C ALA A 11 44.43 -49.41 11.84
N GLY A 12 44.38 -48.87 10.60
CA GLY A 12 45.45 -48.11 9.97
C GLY A 12 45.61 -46.67 10.47
N SER A 13 46.37 -45.90 9.75
CA SER A 13 46.58 -44.47 10.08
C SER A 13 45.26 -43.65 10.01
N PRO A 14 45.13 -42.59 10.80
CA PRO A 14 43.98 -41.71 10.75
C PRO A 14 43.67 -41.18 9.33
N SER A 15 44.70 -40.91 8.52
CA SER A 15 44.59 -40.51 7.14
C SER A 15 43.97 -41.57 6.23
N ALA A 16 44.29 -42.87 6.46
CA ALA A 16 43.70 -43.96 5.71
C ALA A 16 42.21 -44.16 6.06
N ALA A 17 41.84 -43.99 7.34
CA ALA A 17 40.45 -43.97 7.77
C ALA A 17 39.67 -42.85 7.15
N LEU A 18 40.23 -41.62 7.06
CA LEU A 18 39.61 -40.49 6.43
C LEU A 18 39.37 -40.74 4.93
N LYS A 19 40.39 -41.14 4.17
CA LYS A 19 40.27 -41.44 2.74
C LYS A 19 39.18 -42.47 2.47
N ARG A 20 39.15 -43.55 3.25
CA ARG A 20 38.10 -44.57 3.12
C ARG A 20 36.73 -44.03 3.51
N GLY A 21 36.65 -43.18 4.51
CA GLY A 21 35.42 -42.48 4.92
C GLY A 21 34.83 -41.65 3.77
N ILE A 22 35.66 -40.88 3.04
CA ILE A 22 35.26 -40.09 1.89
C ILE A 22 34.70 -40.98 0.78
N GLN A 23 35.38 -42.05 0.41
CA GLN A 23 34.91 -43.03 -0.57
C GLN A 23 33.55 -43.65 -0.21
N LEU A 24 33.31 -43.92 1.07
CA LEU A 24 32.05 -44.47 1.54
C LEU A 24 30.93 -43.42 1.54
N ASP A 25 31.24 -42.17 1.81
CA ASP A 25 30.27 -41.05 1.74
C ASP A 25 29.83 -40.83 0.30
N GLU A 26 30.76 -40.80 -0.66
CA GLU A 26 30.51 -40.72 -2.10
C GLU A 26 29.69 -41.91 -2.60
N ALA A 27 29.88 -43.09 -2.05
CA ALA A 27 29.10 -44.30 -2.33
C ALA A 27 27.74 -44.35 -1.58
N GLY A 28 27.33 -43.27 -0.91
CA GLY A 28 26.05 -43.16 -0.18
C GLY A 28 26.01 -43.97 1.14
N GLN A 29 27.13 -44.56 1.58
CA GLN A 29 27.21 -45.38 2.80
C GLN A 29 27.53 -44.52 4.04
N GLN A 30 26.72 -43.51 4.26
CA GLN A 30 26.95 -42.44 5.24
C GLN A 30 27.21 -42.91 6.66
N ARG A 31 26.46 -43.92 7.16
CA ARG A 31 26.69 -44.47 8.54
C ARG A 31 28.08 -45.05 8.71
N ARG A 32 28.58 -45.72 7.68
CA ARG A 32 29.93 -46.31 7.71
C ARG A 32 31.01 -45.23 7.58
N ALA A 33 30.79 -44.26 6.70
CA ALA A 33 31.65 -43.10 6.53
C ALA A 33 31.80 -42.33 7.85
N PHE A 34 30.69 -42.05 8.54
CA PHE A 34 30.68 -41.31 9.80
C PHE A 34 31.55 -41.98 10.90
N VAL A 35 31.51 -43.31 10.99
CA VAL A 35 32.35 -44.04 11.97
C VAL A 35 33.83 -43.83 11.68
N LEU A 36 34.25 -43.89 10.41
CA LEU A 36 35.64 -43.66 10.01
C LEU A 36 36.06 -42.19 10.18
N PHE A 37 35.20 -41.25 9.82
CA PHE A 37 35.42 -39.82 10.08
C PHE A 37 35.60 -39.56 11.59
N SER A 38 34.71 -40.08 12.42
CA SER A 38 34.76 -39.88 13.88
C SER A 38 36.05 -40.42 14.50
N ARG A 39 36.57 -41.54 13.98
CA ARG A 39 37.85 -42.09 14.43
C ARG A 39 39.02 -41.20 14.05
N ALA A 40 39.11 -40.78 12.78
CA ALA A 40 40.15 -39.89 12.29
C ALA A 40 40.10 -38.52 13.00
N ALA A 41 38.90 -38.01 13.27
CA ALA A 41 38.67 -36.76 13.99
C ALA A 41 39.14 -36.79 15.45
N ARG A 42 38.89 -37.91 16.14
CA ARG A 42 39.40 -38.15 17.52
C ARG A 42 40.91 -38.25 17.59
N ALA A 43 41.56 -38.68 16.50
CA ALA A 43 43.01 -38.67 16.37
C ALA A 43 43.59 -37.27 16.05
N GLY A 44 42.73 -36.24 15.98
CA GLY A 44 43.15 -34.86 15.82
C GLY A 44 43.27 -34.34 14.36
N LEU A 45 42.88 -35.14 13.35
CA LEU A 45 42.93 -34.68 11.96
C LEU A 45 41.89 -33.56 11.70
N PRO A 46 42.33 -32.34 11.33
CA PRO A 46 41.40 -31.22 11.12
C PRO A 46 40.38 -31.48 10.02
N GLU A 47 40.81 -32.06 8.91
CA GLU A 47 39.91 -32.41 7.81
C GLU A 47 38.82 -33.42 8.26
N ALA A 48 39.19 -34.42 9.06
CA ALA A 48 38.24 -35.38 9.59
C ALA A 48 37.24 -34.74 10.58
N GLN A 49 37.72 -33.80 11.40
CA GLN A 49 36.86 -33.01 12.29
C GLN A 49 35.85 -32.16 11.48
N PHE A 50 36.25 -31.57 10.36
CA PHE A 50 35.35 -30.89 9.43
C PHE A 50 34.29 -31.85 8.88
N TRP A 51 34.68 -33.05 8.41
CA TRP A 51 33.73 -34.03 7.89
C TRP A 51 32.73 -34.51 8.96
N VAL A 52 33.15 -34.70 10.19
CA VAL A 52 32.25 -35.02 11.32
C VAL A 52 31.29 -33.88 11.60
N GLY A 53 31.79 -32.65 11.66
CA GLY A 53 30.96 -31.45 11.83
C GLY A 53 29.91 -31.34 10.74
N ARG A 54 30.32 -31.50 9.49
CA ARG A 54 29.43 -31.49 8.32
C ARG A 54 28.39 -32.63 8.35
N ALA A 55 28.76 -33.82 8.81
CA ALA A 55 27.86 -34.94 8.97
C ALA A 55 26.74 -34.65 10.00
N TYR A 56 27.08 -34.05 11.13
CA TYR A 56 26.11 -33.60 12.12
C TYR A 56 25.15 -32.53 11.57
N LEU A 57 25.65 -31.59 10.75
CA LEU A 57 24.81 -30.56 10.15
C LEU A 57 23.83 -31.11 9.13
N LYS A 58 24.25 -32.12 8.36
CA LYS A 58 23.43 -32.72 7.28
C LYS A 58 22.58 -33.90 7.75
N GLY A 59 22.89 -34.49 8.91
CA GLY A 59 22.29 -35.74 9.34
C GLY A 59 22.84 -36.95 8.57
N SER A 60 24.05 -36.84 8.01
CA SER A 60 24.69 -37.91 7.22
C SER A 60 25.26 -39.00 8.09
N GLY A 61 24.50 -40.09 8.29
CA GLY A 61 24.88 -41.24 9.11
C GLY A 61 24.77 -41.01 10.63
N VAL A 62 24.36 -39.84 11.08
CA VAL A 62 24.17 -39.42 12.46
C VAL A 62 22.95 -38.47 12.52
N PRO A 63 22.19 -38.42 13.64
CA PRO A 63 21.13 -37.46 13.81
C PRO A 63 21.64 -36.02 13.66
N VAL A 64 20.80 -35.12 13.10
CA VAL A 64 21.13 -33.70 12.93
C VAL A 64 21.35 -33.07 14.30
N SER A 65 22.51 -32.46 14.50
CA SER A 65 22.82 -31.64 15.66
C SER A 65 23.74 -30.47 15.27
N ARG A 66 23.19 -29.28 15.25
CA ARG A 66 23.99 -28.08 14.91
C ARG A 66 25.04 -27.77 15.98
N ARG A 67 24.70 -27.99 17.26
CA ARG A 67 25.61 -27.74 18.38
C ARG A 67 26.82 -28.67 18.32
N ASP A 68 26.61 -29.97 18.11
CA ASP A 68 27.71 -30.93 17.96
C ASP A 68 28.50 -30.67 16.67
N GLY A 69 27.79 -30.33 15.58
CA GLY A 69 28.40 -29.93 14.33
C GLY A 69 29.32 -28.73 14.50
N ALA A 70 28.86 -27.68 15.15
CA ALA A 70 29.66 -26.49 15.44
C ALA A 70 30.86 -26.77 16.31
N ALA A 71 30.71 -27.61 17.35
CA ALA A 71 31.82 -27.98 18.24
C ALA A 71 32.95 -28.74 17.50
N TRP A 72 32.61 -29.60 16.55
CA TRP A 72 33.62 -30.28 15.72
C TRP A 72 34.24 -29.34 14.67
N LEU A 73 33.42 -28.46 14.06
CA LEU A 73 33.91 -27.43 13.12
C LEU A 73 34.84 -26.44 13.82
N GLU A 74 34.56 -26.09 15.08
CA GLU A 74 35.41 -25.16 15.83
C GLU A 74 36.81 -25.75 16.07
N ARG A 75 36.91 -27.04 16.38
CA ARG A 75 38.22 -27.74 16.51
C ARG A 75 38.99 -27.69 15.18
N ALA A 76 38.33 -28.03 14.08
CA ALA A 76 38.94 -27.97 12.75
C ALA A 76 39.36 -26.53 12.37
N ALA A 77 38.52 -25.54 12.66
CA ALA A 77 38.76 -24.12 12.38
C ALA A 77 39.91 -23.56 13.21
N GLN A 78 40.05 -23.97 14.50
CA GLN A 78 41.17 -23.61 15.36
C GLN A 78 42.48 -24.20 14.86
N ALA A 79 42.42 -25.40 14.26
CA ALA A 79 43.57 -26.06 13.62
C ALA A 79 43.89 -25.50 12.22
N GLY A 80 43.21 -24.43 11.77
CA GLY A 80 43.49 -23.74 10.52
C GLY A 80 42.74 -24.29 9.29
N TRP A 81 41.77 -25.21 9.45
CA TRP A 81 40.99 -25.73 8.33
C TRP A 81 40.03 -24.67 7.78
N VAL A 82 40.30 -24.15 6.59
CA VAL A 82 39.67 -22.95 6.03
C VAL A 82 38.19 -23.16 5.75
N GLU A 83 37.80 -24.34 5.22
CA GLU A 83 36.40 -24.66 4.96
C GLU A 83 35.58 -24.77 6.26
N ALA A 84 36.21 -25.22 7.36
CA ALA A 84 35.57 -25.23 8.68
C ALA A 84 35.36 -23.80 9.21
N GLN A 85 36.33 -22.90 9.00
CA GLN A 85 36.22 -21.48 9.37
C GLN A 85 35.06 -20.81 8.62
N THR A 86 34.93 -21.05 7.32
CA THR A 86 33.86 -20.53 6.49
C THR A 86 32.47 -21.04 6.93
N LEU A 87 32.36 -22.37 7.13
CA LEU A 87 31.10 -22.98 7.52
C LEU A 87 30.69 -22.59 8.95
N LEU A 88 31.64 -22.50 9.86
CA LEU A 88 31.42 -22.05 11.23
C LEU A 88 30.97 -20.58 11.29
N SER A 89 31.58 -19.72 10.52
CA SER A 89 31.12 -18.32 10.35
C SER A 89 29.67 -18.25 9.89
N THR A 90 29.31 -19.05 8.91
CA THR A 90 27.91 -19.13 8.40
C THR A 90 26.96 -19.60 9.51
N LEU A 91 27.34 -20.55 10.34
CA LEU A 91 26.52 -21.02 11.45
C LEU A 91 26.31 -19.95 12.51
N TYR A 92 27.34 -19.21 12.89
CA TYR A 92 27.22 -18.11 13.85
C TYR A 92 26.39 -16.95 13.27
N LEU A 93 26.50 -16.67 11.98
CA LEU A 93 25.72 -15.63 11.31
C LEU A 93 24.20 -15.90 11.34
N TYR A 94 23.79 -17.18 11.27
CA TYR A 94 22.36 -17.57 11.25
C TYR A 94 21.87 -18.18 12.57
N GLY A 95 22.72 -18.30 13.58
CA GLY A 95 22.44 -18.91 14.88
C GLY A 95 22.65 -20.43 14.91
N LEU A 96 23.09 -20.91 16.08
CA LEU A 96 23.49 -22.32 16.30
C LEU A 96 22.33 -23.23 16.62
N ALA A 97 21.29 -22.75 17.25
CA ALA A 97 20.16 -23.58 17.69
C ALA A 97 18.87 -23.20 16.95
N GLY A 98 18.11 -24.26 16.58
CA GLY A 98 16.92 -24.13 15.77
C GLY A 98 15.67 -23.70 16.53
N LYS A 99 15.26 -22.46 16.53
CA LYS A 99 13.85 -22.02 16.60
C LYS A 99 13.58 -20.98 15.53
N GLY A 100 12.39 -21.12 14.91
CA GLY A 100 11.98 -20.23 13.85
C GLY A 100 11.90 -18.78 14.29
N THR A 101 12.90 -18.01 13.93
CA THR A 101 12.75 -16.58 13.89
C THR A 101 11.97 -16.23 12.61
N LYS A 102 10.87 -15.50 12.78
CA LYS A 102 10.17 -14.84 11.68
C LYS A 102 11.22 -14.12 10.83
N SER A 103 11.25 -14.44 9.56
CA SER A 103 12.21 -13.93 8.59
C SER A 103 12.27 -12.40 8.64
N ALA A 104 13.40 -11.84 9.04
CA ALA A 104 13.74 -10.52 8.60
C ALA A 104 13.88 -10.54 7.08
N PRO A 105 13.32 -9.57 6.33
CA PRO A 105 13.48 -9.48 4.89
C PRO A 105 14.89 -9.00 4.58
N GLY A 106 15.78 -9.95 4.31
CA GLY A 106 17.16 -9.66 3.96
C GLY A 106 17.69 -10.68 2.99
N SER A 107 18.41 -10.20 2.01
CA SER A 107 19.02 -10.90 0.89
C SER A 107 19.55 -12.30 1.20
N PRO A 108 19.20 -13.31 0.40
CA PRO A 108 19.85 -14.60 0.45
C PRO A 108 21.18 -14.56 -0.35
N LEU A 109 22.19 -13.84 0.16
CA LEU A 109 23.55 -13.99 -0.38
C LEU A 109 24.06 -15.40 -0.18
N PHE A 110 23.63 -16.04 0.92
CA PHE A 110 23.98 -17.41 1.26
C PHE A 110 22.69 -18.19 1.54
N MET A 111 22.51 -19.34 0.90
CA MET A 111 21.36 -20.21 1.13
C MET A 111 21.26 -20.57 2.61
N ARG A 112 20.14 -20.26 3.26
CA ARG A 112 19.85 -20.71 4.62
C ARG A 112 19.91 -22.23 4.66
N PRO A 113 20.63 -22.84 5.61
CA PRO A 113 20.42 -24.24 5.92
C PRO A 113 18.97 -24.41 6.38
N VAL A 114 18.22 -25.29 5.74
CA VAL A 114 16.85 -25.64 6.11
C VAL A 114 16.87 -26.28 7.50
N GLY A 115 16.32 -25.60 8.50
CA GLY A 115 16.18 -26.15 9.86
C GLY A 115 16.20 -25.06 10.95
N HIS A 116 15.37 -25.25 11.94
CA HIS A 116 15.04 -24.36 13.06
C HIS A 116 16.25 -24.02 13.98
N ALA A 117 16.62 -22.75 14.11
CA ALA A 117 17.65 -22.26 15.03
C ALA A 117 17.09 -21.38 16.14
N THR A 118 17.56 -21.53 17.39
CA THR A 118 17.09 -20.78 18.56
C THR A 118 18.13 -19.98 19.31
N ASP A 119 19.34 -19.87 18.85
CA ASP A 119 20.25 -18.88 19.42
C ASP A 119 20.30 -17.71 18.46
N GLU A 120 20.33 -16.51 19.01
CA GLU A 120 20.47 -15.26 18.24
C GLU A 120 21.76 -15.32 17.41
N PRO A 121 21.81 -14.63 16.25
CA PRO A 121 23.02 -14.51 15.46
C PRO A 121 24.16 -13.91 16.30
N ASP A 122 25.32 -14.56 16.30
CA ASP A 122 26.54 -14.05 16.90
C ASP A 122 27.43 -13.44 15.80
N PHE A 123 27.22 -12.16 15.53
CA PHE A 123 27.96 -11.43 14.49
C PHE A 123 29.45 -11.31 14.82
N ALA A 124 29.84 -11.22 16.10
CA ALA A 124 31.24 -11.13 16.50
C ALA A 124 31.99 -12.44 16.22
N ALA A 125 31.41 -13.58 16.61
CA ALA A 125 31.95 -14.89 16.29
C ALA A 125 31.96 -15.16 14.78
N ALA A 126 30.89 -14.78 14.07
CA ALA A 126 30.79 -14.89 12.61
C ALA A 126 31.90 -14.09 11.92
N LEU A 127 32.10 -12.83 12.30
CA LEU A 127 33.15 -11.93 11.77
C LEU A 127 34.55 -12.52 12.01
N LYS A 128 34.84 -12.99 13.23
CA LYS A 128 36.11 -13.59 13.60
C LYS A 128 36.48 -14.77 12.68
N TRP A 129 35.53 -15.66 12.45
CA TRP A 129 35.80 -16.85 11.64
C TRP A 129 35.79 -16.59 10.15
N ALA A 130 34.92 -15.63 9.67
CA ALA A 130 34.96 -15.18 8.28
C ALA A 130 36.32 -14.55 7.95
N ARG A 131 36.85 -13.69 8.83
CA ARG A 131 38.15 -13.03 8.63
C ARG A 131 39.27 -14.05 8.52
N ARG A 132 39.35 -15.02 9.40
CA ARG A 132 40.35 -16.08 9.33
C ARG A 132 40.26 -16.91 8.05
N GLY A 133 39.05 -17.27 7.64
CA GLY A 133 38.83 -18.01 6.39
C GLY A 133 39.18 -17.16 5.15
N ALA A 134 38.89 -15.88 5.17
CA ALA A 134 39.20 -14.94 4.09
C ALA A 134 40.72 -14.72 3.96
N GLU A 135 41.42 -14.54 5.08
CA GLU A 135 42.89 -14.47 5.16
C GLU A 135 43.54 -15.78 4.74
N GLY A 136 42.89 -16.93 5.02
CA GLY A 136 43.29 -18.26 4.56
C GLY A 136 43.05 -18.51 3.06
N GLY A 137 42.52 -17.52 2.35
CA GLY A 137 42.36 -17.51 0.87
C GLY A 137 41.06 -18.13 0.34
N SER A 138 40.08 -18.49 1.21
CA SER A 138 38.79 -18.97 0.72
C SER A 138 37.97 -17.88 0.07
N PRO A 139 37.63 -17.99 -1.23
CA PRO A 139 36.79 -16.99 -1.92
C PRO A 139 35.38 -16.89 -1.30
N GLU A 140 34.84 -17.99 -0.80
CA GLU A 140 33.53 -18.02 -0.13
C GLU A 140 33.60 -17.28 1.21
N ALA A 141 34.68 -17.47 1.99
CA ALA A 141 34.90 -16.72 3.24
C ALA A 141 35.10 -15.23 2.98
N GLN A 142 35.82 -14.85 1.91
CA GLN A 142 35.98 -13.46 1.48
C GLN A 142 34.63 -12.81 1.16
N ALA A 143 33.76 -13.49 0.39
CA ALA A 143 32.41 -13.02 0.10
C ALA A 143 31.55 -12.91 1.38
N LEU A 144 31.67 -13.89 2.28
CA LEU A 144 30.96 -13.90 3.56
C LEU A 144 31.42 -12.77 4.48
N LEU A 145 32.71 -12.51 4.54
CA LEU A 145 33.26 -11.39 5.30
C LEU A 145 32.74 -10.04 4.75
N GLY A 146 32.80 -9.86 3.43
CA GLY A 146 32.20 -8.68 2.78
C GLY A 146 30.72 -8.51 3.13
N TYR A 147 29.95 -9.60 3.17
CA TYR A 147 28.54 -9.56 3.57
C TYR A 147 28.36 -9.14 5.04
N ILE A 148 29.13 -9.69 5.97
CA ILE A 148 29.06 -9.33 7.39
C ILE A 148 29.43 -7.85 7.60
N LEU A 149 30.50 -7.37 6.95
CA LEU A 149 30.92 -5.97 6.99
C LEU A 149 29.92 -4.99 6.34
N THR A 150 29.07 -5.48 5.43
CA THR A 150 28.03 -4.65 4.77
C THR A 150 26.72 -4.64 5.53
N SER A 151 26.29 -5.79 6.08
CA SER A 151 24.93 -6.02 6.57
C SER A 151 24.85 -6.32 8.07
N GLY A 152 25.97 -6.38 8.75
CA GLY A 152 26.06 -6.61 10.18
C GLY A 152 25.60 -5.40 11.02
N PRO A 153 25.66 -5.51 12.35
CA PRO A 153 25.44 -4.39 13.26
C PRO A 153 26.30 -3.18 12.95
N GLU A 154 25.87 -1.99 13.36
CA GLU A 154 26.50 -0.72 12.99
C GLU A 154 27.98 -0.65 13.37
N ASP A 155 28.33 -1.18 14.53
CA ASP A 155 29.68 -1.26 15.07
C ASP A 155 30.61 -2.21 14.29
N THR A 156 30.08 -3.13 13.50
CA THR A 156 30.83 -4.08 12.66
C THR A 156 30.90 -3.68 11.19
N ARG A 157 30.19 -2.62 10.78
CA ARG A 157 30.12 -2.19 9.37
C ARG A 157 31.36 -1.45 8.93
N ASP A 158 31.96 -1.95 7.86
CA ASP A 158 33.02 -1.28 7.11
C ASP A 158 32.82 -1.55 5.61
N LEU A 159 32.25 -0.56 4.92
CA LEU A 159 31.93 -0.70 3.51
C LEU A 159 33.19 -0.71 2.63
N VAL A 160 34.24 -0.03 3.05
CA VAL A 160 35.51 0.05 2.28
C VAL A 160 36.23 -1.30 2.37
N GLU A 161 36.35 -1.85 3.55
CA GLU A 161 36.93 -3.19 3.73
C GLU A 161 36.06 -4.26 3.02
N ALA A 162 34.72 -4.17 3.11
CA ALA A 162 33.80 -5.08 2.44
C ALA A 162 34.03 -5.12 0.92
N ASP A 163 34.20 -3.94 0.31
CA ASP A 163 34.42 -3.82 -1.14
C ASP A 163 35.71 -4.51 -1.59
N GLN A 164 36.79 -4.38 -0.80
CA GLN A 164 38.07 -5.04 -1.08
C GLN A 164 37.93 -6.58 -1.01
N TRP A 165 37.17 -7.08 -0.03
CA TRP A 165 36.96 -8.52 0.10
C TRP A 165 36.06 -9.07 -1.00
N TYR A 166 35.03 -8.34 -1.40
CA TYR A 166 34.21 -8.73 -2.57
C TYR A 166 35.03 -8.73 -3.86
N GLU A 167 35.94 -7.77 -4.04
CA GLU A 167 36.81 -7.73 -5.20
C GLU A 167 37.74 -8.94 -5.28
N ARG A 168 38.39 -9.32 -4.16
CA ARG A 168 39.24 -10.50 -4.08
C ARG A 168 38.45 -11.78 -4.36
N SER A 169 37.28 -11.93 -3.76
CA SER A 169 36.40 -13.07 -3.98
C SER A 169 35.93 -13.15 -5.44
N ALA A 170 35.54 -12.03 -6.04
CA ALA A 170 35.16 -11.95 -7.45
C ALA A 170 36.32 -12.26 -8.41
N ALA A 171 37.53 -11.82 -8.07
CA ALA A 171 38.74 -12.15 -8.84
C ALA A 171 39.04 -13.64 -8.84
N ALA A 172 38.71 -14.36 -7.75
CA ALA A 172 38.75 -15.82 -7.68
C ALA A 172 37.53 -16.49 -8.34
N ASN A 173 36.71 -15.73 -9.07
CA ASN A 173 35.51 -16.18 -9.78
C ASN A 173 34.42 -16.80 -8.87
N CYS A 174 34.36 -16.42 -7.60
CA CYS A 174 33.31 -16.83 -6.68
C CYS A 174 31.98 -16.14 -7.02
N PRO A 175 30.88 -16.88 -7.22
CA PRO A 175 29.58 -16.28 -7.55
C PRO A 175 29.07 -15.29 -6.52
N GLN A 176 29.23 -15.59 -5.24
CA GLN A 176 28.84 -14.71 -4.13
C GLN A 176 29.70 -13.43 -4.09
N GLY A 177 30.99 -13.56 -4.42
CA GLY A 177 31.89 -12.42 -4.60
C GLY A 177 31.44 -11.51 -5.73
N HIS A 178 31.08 -12.07 -6.87
CA HIS A 178 30.52 -11.32 -7.99
C HIS A 178 29.21 -10.62 -7.63
N LEU A 179 28.31 -11.29 -6.89
CA LEU A 179 27.08 -10.65 -6.40
C LEU A 179 27.39 -9.49 -5.45
N GLY A 180 28.26 -9.72 -4.45
CA GLY A 180 28.68 -8.67 -3.50
C GLY A 180 29.32 -7.47 -4.21
N ARG A 181 30.24 -7.73 -5.16
CA ARG A 181 30.84 -6.69 -5.99
C ARG A 181 29.81 -5.91 -6.80
N GLY A 182 28.85 -6.60 -7.42
CA GLY A 182 27.75 -5.96 -8.16
C GLY A 182 26.92 -5.05 -7.28
N LEU A 183 26.53 -5.51 -6.08
CA LEU A 183 25.78 -4.70 -5.11
C LEU A 183 26.58 -3.49 -4.61
N SER A 184 27.87 -3.67 -4.39
CA SER A 184 28.78 -2.60 -3.98
C SER A 184 28.88 -1.51 -5.04
N LEU A 185 29.09 -1.91 -6.29
CA LEU A 185 29.12 -1.00 -7.44
C LEU A 185 27.77 -0.28 -7.63
N LEU A 186 26.62 -0.97 -7.48
CA LEU A 186 25.29 -0.34 -7.55
C LEU A 186 25.10 0.75 -6.49
N ARG A 187 25.61 0.53 -5.27
CA ARG A 187 25.51 1.50 -4.18
C ARG A 187 26.33 2.76 -4.46
N ALA A 188 27.49 2.62 -5.11
CA ALA A 188 28.38 3.72 -5.44
C ALA A 188 28.11 4.34 -6.82
N ALA A 189 27.22 3.74 -7.63
CA ALA A 189 26.99 4.14 -9.01
C ALA A 189 26.40 5.55 -9.12
N ALA A 190 27.13 6.43 -9.81
CA ALA A 190 26.72 7.80 -10.08
C ALA A 190 26.40 8.03 -11.58
N ASP A 191 26.90 7.17 -12.47
CA ASP A 191 26.80 7.31 -13.92
C ASP A 191 26.54 5.98 -14.62
N HIS A 192 26.36 6.03 -15.94
CA HIS A 192 26.04 4.87 -16.76
C HIS A 192 27.15 3.80 -16.73
N ASP A 193 28.41 4.20 -16.73
CA ASP A 193 29.54 3.29 -16.79
C ASP A 193 29.70 2.52 -15.47
N ALA A 194 29.43 3.16 -14.34
CA ALA A 194 29.40 2.52 -13.04
C ALA A 194 28.26 1.47 -12.97
N TYR A 195 27.08 1.79 -13.50
CA TYR A 195 26.01 0.79 -13.63
C TYR A 195 26.36 -0.35 -14.58
N ALA A 196 27.08 -0.09 -15.69
CA ALA A 196 27.51 -1.13 -16.61
C ALA A 196 28.53 -2.09 -15.96
N ALA A 197 29.46 -1.57 -15.16
CA ALA A 197 30.38 -2.38 -14.37
C ALA A 197 29.63 -3.28 -13.34
N ALA A 198 28.64 -2.72 -12.67
CA ALA A 198 27.77 -3.47 -11.75
C ALA A 198 27.01 -4.59 -12.50
N ALA A 199 26.45 -4.30 -13.68
CA ALA A 199 25.72 -5.26 -14.49
C ALA A 199 26.62 -6.44 -14.92
N LEU A 200 27.88 -6.16 -15.28
CA LEU A 200 28.84 -7.21 -15.65
C LEU A 200 29.14 -8.15 -14.47
N ALA A 201 29.31 -7.61 -13.28
CA ALA A 201 29.53 -8.43 -12.07
C ALA A 201 28.29 -9.26 -11.75
N LEU A 202 27.11 -8.63 -11.77
CA LEU A 202 25.83 -9.33 -11.54
C LEU A 202 25.55 -10.42 -12.58
N LYS A 203 25.96 -10.19 -13.85
CA LYS A 203 25.80 -11.20 -14.89
C LYS A 203 26.57 -12.48 -14.56
N LYS A 204 27.83 -12.38 -14.14
CA LYS A 204 28.62 -13.54 -13.73
C LYS A 204 27.99 -14.30 -12.56
N ALA A 205 27.41 -13.58 -11.59
CA ALA A 205 26.68 -14.18 -10.48
C ALA A 205 25.37 -14.85 -10.94
N ALA A 206 24.66 -14.24 -11.89
CA ALA A 206 23.43 -14.78 -12.47
C ALA A 206 23.68 -16.03 -13.35
N ASP A 207 24.75 -16.02 -14.14
CA ASP A 207 25.19 -17.16 -14.96
C ASP A 207 25.51 -18.37 -14.07
N ALA A 208 26.02 -18.15 -12.85
CA ALA A 208 26.18 -19.18 -11.83
C ALA A 208 24.86 -19.54 -11.12
N GLY A 209 23.74 -18.94 -11.51
CA GLY A 209 22.40 -19.23 -11.03
C GLY A 209 22.01 -18.58 -9.71
N LEU A 210 22.70 -17.54 -9.25
CA LEU A 210 22.33 -16.83 -8.03
C LEU A 210 21.01 -16.07 -8.20
N PRO A 211 19.96 -16.40 -7.39
CA PRO A 211 18.61 -15.87 -7.60
C PRO A 211 18.52 -14.35 -7.47
N THR A 212 19.25 -13.76 -6.53
CA THR A 212 19.26 -12.30 -6.31
C THR A 212 19.86 -11.56 -7.51
N ALA A 213 20.93 -12.11 -8.12
CA ALA A 213 21.56 -11.52 -9.28
C ALA A 213 20.62 -11.52 -10.49
N LEU A 214 19.87 -12.60 -10.71
CA LEU A 214 18.84 -12.68 -11.74
C LEU A 214 17.79 -11.58 -11.56
N TYR A 215 17.27 -11.40 -10.34
CA TYR A 215 16.30 -10.35 -10.05
C TYR A 215 16.85 -8.96 -10.34
N LEU A 216 18.08 -8.67 -9.88
CA LEU A 216 18.71 -7.36 -10.06
C LEU A 216 18.97 -7.05 -11.54
N LEU A 217 19.41 -8.03 -12.33
CA LEU A 217 19.56 -7.84 -13.78
C LEU A 217 18.22 -7.55 -14.46
N GLY A 218 17.14 -8.21 -14.03
CA GLY A 218 15.79 -7.87 -14.48
C GLY A 218 15.45 -6.40 -14.24
N VAL A 219 15.72 -5.88 -13.04
CA VAL A 219 15.52 -4.46 -12.68
C VAL A 219 16.39 -3.54 -13.53
N MET A 220 17.66 -3.91 -13.78
CA MET A 220 18.58 -3.10 -14.58
C MET A 220 18.14 -3.01 -16.05
N HIS A 221 17.67 -4.13 -16.66
CA HIS A 221 17.09 -4.11 -18.00
C HIS A 221 15.76 -3.34 -18.07
N GLU A 222 14.92 -3.44 -17.04
CA GLU A 222 13.67 -2.68 -16.97
C GLU A 222 13.92 -1.15 -16.98
N ARG A 223 14.95 -0.72 -16.27
CA ARG A 223 15.30 0.72 -16.11
C ARG A 223 16.30 1.26 -17.14
N GLY A 224 16.95 0.39 -17.88
CA GLY A 224 18.07 0.78 -18.73
C GLY A 224 19.32 1.23 -17.95
N ALA A 225 19.50 0.71 -16.73
CA ALA A 225 20.60 1.11 -15.85
C ALA A 225 21.88 0.32 -16.18
N GLY A 226 22.83 0.93 -16.90
CA GLY A 226 24.08 0.32 -17.34
C GLY A 226 23.93 -0.79 -18.39
N LEU A 227 22.70 -1.08 -18.81
CA LEU A 227 22.33 -2.03 -19.85
C LEU A 227 21.27 -1.41 -20.75
N PRO A 228 21.16 -1.83 -22.01
CA PRO A 228 20.05 -1.40 -22.86
C PRO A 228 18.70 -1.76 -22.22
N ALA A 229 17.79 -0.79 -22.19
CA ALA A 229 16.45 -1.03 -21.70
C ALA A 229 15.75 -2.09 -22.56
N SER A 230 15.25 -3.15 -21.94
CA SER A 230 14.58 -4.25 -22.63
C SER A 230 13.58 -4.93 -21.70
N GLN A 231 12.29 -4.69 -21.95
CA GLN A 231 11.22 -5.36 -21.21
C GLN A 231 11.25 -6.89 -21.40
N GLN A 232 11.63 -7.36 -22.58
CA GLN A 232 11.75 -8.79 -22.86
C GLN A 232 12.87 -9.44 -22.04
N ALA A 233 14.05 -8.82 -21.99
CA ALA A 233 15.16 -9.31 -21.19
C ALA A 233 14.81 -9.26 -19.68
N ALA A 234 14.21 -8.16 -19.23
CA ALA A 234 13.76 -8.00 -17.84
C ALA A 234 12.81 -9.12 -17.44
N ALA A 235 11.76 -9.38 -18.25
CA ALA A 235 10.80 -10.45 -18.00
C ALA A 235 11.46 -11.83 -17.96
N GLY A 236 12.42 -12.11 -18.85
CA GLY A 236 13.18 -13.35 -18.86
C GLY A 236 13.98 -13.58 -17.56
N TYR A 237 14.63 -12.55 -17.04
CA TYR A 237 15.34 -12.61 -15.77
C TYR A 237 14.39 -12.71 -14.56
N TYR A 238 13.25 -12.00 -14.57
CA TYR A 238 12.22 -12.12 -13.53
C TYR A 238 11.63 -13.52 -13.46
N LYS A 239 11.36 -14.15 -14.62
CA LYS A 239 10.91 -15.55 -14.69
C LYS A 239 11.90 -16.48 -14.00
N GLN A 240 13.19 -16.41 -14.38
CA GLN A 240 14.23 -17.25 -13.80
C GLN A 240 14.36 -17.04 -12.28
N ALA A 241 14.27 -15.78 -11.81
CA ALA A 241 14.29 -15.47 -10.38
C ALA A 241 13.03 -16.02 -9.67
N ALA A 242 11.85 -15.92 -10.29
CA ALA A 242 10.58 -16.45 -9.77
C ALA A 242 10.61 -17.97 -9.61
N GLU A 243 11.12 -18.70 -10.61
CA GLU A 243 11.30 -20.16 -10.59
C GLU A 243 12.25 -20.60 -9.46
N LYS A 244 13.21 -19.73 -9.10
CA LYS A 244 14.11 -19.93 -7.94
C LYS A 244 13.52 -19.39 -6.60
N ASN A 245 12.22 -19.15 -6.55
CA ASN A 245 11.49 -18.68 -5.37
C ASN A 245 11.94 -17.32 -4.82
N VAL A 246 12.46 -16.42 -5.66
CA VAL A 246 12.68 -15.03 -5.27
C VAL A 246 11.32 -14.31 -5.26
N ARG A 247 10.86 -13.94 -4.06
CA ARG A 247 9.57 -13.28 -3.84
C ARG A 247 9.34 -12.07 -4.76
N SER A 248 10.31 -11.13 -4.79
CA SER A 248 10.23 -9.97 -5.67
C SER A 248 10.28 -10.32 -7.15
N GLY A 249 10.99 -11.41 -7.52
CA GLY A 249 10.97 -11.97 -8.88
C GLY A 249 9.60 -12.51 -9.25
N GLN A 250 8.94 -13.23 -8.34
CA GLN A 250 7.58 -13.74 -8.53
C GLN A 250 6.57 -12.60 -8.74
N ALA A 251 6.67 -11.53 -7.93
CA ALA A 251 5.82 -10.35 -8.07
C ALA A 251 6.02 -9.65 -9.43
N ARG A 252 7.29 -9.40 -9.83
CA ARG A 252 7.61 -8.75 -11.10
C ARG A 252 7.24 -9.60 -12.31
N TRP A 253 7.47 -10.91 -12.25
CA TRP A 253 7.05 -11.84 -13.31
C TRP A 253 5.53 -11.88 -13.45
N GLY A 254 4.81 -11.96 -12.32
CA GLY A 254 3.35 -11.89 -12.29
C GLY A 254 2.80 -10.62 -12.93
N LEU A 255 3.38 -9.46 -12.61
CA LEU A 255 3.02 -8.17 -13.25
C LEU A 255 3.32 -8.16 -14.74
N ALA A 256 4.48 -8.66 -15.15
CA ALA A 256 4.85 -8.73 -16.58
C ALA A 256 3.83 -9.53 -17.38
N LEU A 257 3.34 -10.65 -16.85
CA LEU A 257 2.29 -11.47 -17.45
C LEU A 257 0.93 -10.77 -17.47
N LEU A 258 0.54 -10.07 -16.38
CA LEU A 258 -0.72 -9.33 -16.34
C LEU A 258 -0.80 -8.22 -17.38
N GLU A 259 0.29 -7.49 -17.55
CA GLU A 259 0.33 -6.29 -18.39
C GLU A 259 0.83 -6.57 -19.82
N GLY A 260 1.40 -7.76 -20.06
CA GLY A 260 2.03 -8.10 -21.33
C GLY A 260 3.37 -7.37 -21.55
N ARG A 261 4.09 -7.01 -20.45
CA ARG A 261 5.37 -6.32 -20.55
C ARG A 261 6.50 -7.27 -20.93
N GLY A 262 6.94 -7.19 -22.17
CA GLY A 262 8.03 -8.03 -22.71
C GLY A 262 7.68 -9.51 -22.89
N VAL A 263 6.44 -9.90 -22.63
CA VAL A 263 5.88 -11.24 -22.80
C VAL A 263 4.43 -11.16 -23.24
N PRO A 264 3.87 -12.17 -23.90
CA PRO A 264 2.44 -12.22 -24.17
C PRO A 264 1.63 -12.11 -22.87
N ARG A 265 0.55 -11.35 -22.91
CA ARG A 265 -0.35 -11.16 -21.75
C ARG A 265 -0.99 -12.50 -21.36
N ASN A 266 -0.87 -12.85 -20.09
CA ASN A 266 -1.49 -14.04 -19.49
C ASN A 266 -1.97 -13.72 -18.05
N PRO A 267 -3.16 -13.13 -17.87
CA PRO A 267 -3.66 -12.70 -16.58
C PRO A 267 -3.81 -13.81 -15.54
N ILE A 268 -4.22 -15.00 -15.98
CA ILE A 268 -4.44 -16.16 -15.09
C ILE A 268 -3.12 -16.62 -14.47
N GLU A 269 -2.10 -16.78 -15.30
CA GLU A 269 -0.76 -17.15 -14.80
C GLU A 269 -0.14 -16.01 -14.00
N GLY A 270 -0.33 -14.77 -14.43
CA GLY A 270 0.14 -13.57 -13.73
C GLY A 270 -0.41 -13.46 -12.32
N GLU A 271 -1.71 -13.66 -12.13
CA GLU A 271 -2.37 -13.71 -10.83
C GLU A 271 -1.79 -14.85 -9.97
N SER A 272 -1.61 -16.02 -10.52
CA SER A 272 -1.03 -17.17 -9.81
C SER A 272 0.37 -16.87 -9.25
N TRP A 273 1.21 -16.17 -10.02
CA TRP A 273 2.55 -15.77 -9.55
C TRP A 273 2.50 -14.67 -8.49
N LEU A 274 1.60 -13.67 -8.64
CA LEU A 274 1.39 -12.66 -7.61
C LEU A 274 0.89 -13.28 -6.31
N ARG A 275 -0.02 -14.24 -6.37
CA ARG A 275 -0.51 -14.97 -5.20
C ARG A 275 0.61 -15.75 -4.51
N ARG A 276 1.55 -16.35 -5.26
CA ARG A 276 2.74 -16.99 -4.69
C ARG A 276 3.62 -15.98 -3.95
N ALA A 277 3.89 -14.82 -4.56
CA ALA A 277 4.65 -13.74 -3.93
C ALA A 277 3.96 -13.23 -2.65
N ALA A 278 2.66 -12.99 -2.71
CA ALA A 278 1.84 -12.59 -1.58
C ALA A 278 1.87 -13.62 -0.44
N ASN A 279 1.77 -14.92 -0.77
CA ASN A 279 1.89 -16.01 0.20
C ASN A 279 3.29 -16.08 0.82
N ALA A 280 4.32 -15.66 0.11
CA ALA A 280 5.68 -15.51 0.63
C ALA A 280 5.88 -14.22 1.44
N GLY A 281 4.83 -13.41 1.65
CA GLY A 281 4.84 -12.20 2.47
C GLY A 281 5.17 -10.91 1.71
N ASP A 282 4.94 -10.88 0.40
CA ASP A 282 5.05 -9.65 -0.39
C ASP A 282 3.76 -8.84 -0.27
N ARG A 283 3.82 -7.70 0.44
CA ARG A 283 2.64 -6.86 0.70
C ARG A 283 2.12 -6.16 -0.56
N GLU A 284 3.02 -5.78 -1.47
CA GLU A 284 2.64 -5.15 -2.73
C GLU A 284 1.90 -6.15 -3.63
N ALA A 285 2.44 -7.39 -3.72
CA ALA A 285 1.77 -8.46 -4.45
C ALA A 285 0.40 -8.81 -3.84
N ALA A 286 0.28 -8.81 -2.51
CA ALA A 286 -1.00 -9.03 -1.84
C ALA A 286 -2.01 -7.93 -2.17
N ALA A 287 -1.60 -6.65 -2.15
CA ALA A 287 -2.44 -5.53 -2.55
C ALA A 287 -2.90 -5.65 -4.01
N LEU A 288 -1.98 -5.99 -4.92
CA LEU A 288 -2.31 -6.19 -6.33
C LEU A 288 -3.30 -7.34 -6.57
N VAL A 289 -3.16 -8.46 -5.86
CA VAL A 289 -4.14 -9.55 -5.94
C VAL A 289 -5.50 -9.07 -5.44
N GLY A 290 -5.54 -8.29 -4.36
CA GLY A 290 -6.77 -7.64 -3.89
C GLY A 290 -7.39 -6.74 -4.96
N ASP A 291 -6.59 -5.92 -5.63
CA ASP A 291 -7.03 -5.05 -6.73
C ASP A 291 -7.62 -5.84 -7.92
N ILE A 292 -7.00 -6.96 -8.30
CA ILE A 292 -7.48 -7.83 -9.38
C ILE A 292 -8.89 -8.33 -9.05
N TYR A 293 -9.10 -8.83 -7.83
CA TYR A 293 -10.41 -9.33 -7.40
C TYR A 293 -11.44 -8.21 -7.17
N ALA A 294 -11.02 -7.02 -6.74
CA ALA A 294 -11.95 -5.91 -6.55
C ALA A 294 -12.44 -5.29 -7.86
N ARG A 295 -11.53 -5.14 -8.85
CA ARG A 295 -11.89 -4.54 -10.14
C ARG A 295 -12.59 -5.51 -11.09
N GLY A 296 -12.26 -6.78 -11.00
CA GLY A 296 -12.66 -7.75 -12.00
C GLY A 296 -11.89 -7.56 -13.33
N GLY A 297 -12.54 -7.82 -14.43
CA GLY A 297 -11.97 -7.75 -15.79
C GLY A 297 -11.85 -9.15 -16.39
N ASP A 298 -10.63 -9.63 -16.60
CA ASP A 298 -10.40 -11.01 -17.10
C ASP A 298 -10.87 -12.09 -16.09
N LEU A 299 -10.94 -11.72 -14.82
CA LEU A 299 -11.54 -12.51 -13.72
C LEU A 299 -12.82 -11.79 -13.25
N PRO A 300 -13.87 -12.51 -12.85
CA PRO A 300 -15.05 -11.87 -12.29
C PRO A 300 -14.72 -11.18 -10.97
N PRO A 301 -15.36 -10.02 -10.65
CA PRO A 301 -15.18 -9.34 -9.37
C PRO A 301 -15.55 -10.26 -8.20
N ASN A 302 -14.71 -10.30 -7.19
CA ASN A 302 -14.93 -11.05 -5.96
C ASN A 302 -14.42 -10.24 -4.76
N TYR A 303 -15.30 -9.41 -4.20
CA TYR A 303 -14.94 -8.54 -3.07
C TYR A 303 -14.58 -9.30 -1.79
N ALA A 304 -15.12 -10.50 -1.59
CA ALA A 304 -14.77 -11.32 -0.42
C ALA A 304 -13.31 -11.80 -0.51
N GLU A 305 -12.88 -12.26 -1.67
CA GLU A 305 -11.48 -12.63 -1.91
C GLU A 305 -10.58 -11.38 -1.86
N ALA A 306 -11.03 -10.25 -2.44
CA ALA A 306 -10.31 -8.97 -2.37
C ALA A 306 -10.06 -8.55 -0.91
N ALA A 307 -11.07 -8.67 -0.04
CA ALA A 307 -10.95 -8.33 1.38
C ALA A 307 -9.87 -9.17 2.09
N ILE A 308 -9.78 -10.47 1.80
CA ILE A 308 -8.75 -11.36 2.36
C ILE A 308 -7.34 -10.88 1.99
N TRP A 309 -7.13 -10.54 0.72
CA TRP A 309 -5.82 -10.10 0.23
C TRP A 309 -5.46 -8.68 0.68
N TYR A 310 -6.43 -7.76 0.70
CA TYR A 310 -6.22 -6.43 1.25
C TYR A 310 -5.91 -6.49 2.76
N ASN A 311 -6.61 -7.34 3.52
CA ASN A 311 -6.31 -7.54 4.95
C ASN A 311 -4.86 -7.99 5.15
N ARG A 312 -4.42 -8.97 4.38
CA ARG A 312 -3.04 -9.48 4.44
C ARG A 312 -2.00 -8.40 4.11
N ALA A 313 -2.26 -7.60 3.08
CA ALA A 313 -1.40 -6.48 2.71
C ALA A 313 -1.40 -5.39 3.78
N ALA A 314 -2.58 -5.04 4.31
CA ALA A 314 -2.76 -4.04 5.35
C ALA A 314 -2.10 -4.43 6.67
N GLU A 315 -2.20 -5.70 7.09
CA GLU A 315 -1.48 -6.24 8.25
C GLU A 315 0.04 -6.15 8.08
N ALA A 316 0.53 -6.33 6.84
CA ALA A 316 1.94 -6.15 6.49
C ALA A 316 2.34 -4.67 6.32
N GLY A 317 1.45 -3.72 6.62
CA GLY A 317 1.71 -2.29 6.61
C GLY A 317 1.63 -1.64 5.22
N HIS A 318 0.71 -2.11 4.34
CA HIS A 318 0.44 -1.47 3.04
C HIS A 318 -0.71 -0.46 3.18
N PRO A 319 -0.47 0.88 3.11
CA PRO A 319 -1.50 1.88 3.43
C PRO A 319 -2.69 1.86 2.47
N ALA A 320 -2.44 1.80 1.17
CA ALA A 320 -3.52 1.81 0.18
C ALA A 320 -4.41 0.56 0.29
N ALA A 321 -3.86 -0.61 0.64
CA ALA A 321 -4.66 -1.81 0.89
C ALA A 321 -5.49 -1.68 2.19
N ALA A 322 -4.95 -1.04 3.23
CA ALA A 322 -5.72 -0.74 4.44
C ALA A 322 -6.89 0.19 4.13
N ARG A 323 -6.68 1.22 3.31
CA ARG A 323 -7.75 2.09 2.85
C ARG A 323 -8.81 1.32 2.04
N ALA A 324 -8.37 0.50 1.07
CA ALA A 324 -9.28 -0.30 0.24
C ALA A 324 -10.14 -1.26 1.11
N LEU A 325 -9.53 -1.91 2.11
CA LEU A 325 -10.24 -2.75 3.06
C LEU A 325 -11.27 -1.95 3.88
N GLY A 326 -10.91 -0.74 4.33
CA GLY A 326 -11.83 0.17 5.01
C GLY A 326 -13.06 0.51 4.15
N LEU A 327 -12.87 0.75 2.86
CA LEU A 327 -13.98 0.97 1.91
C LEU A 327 -14.89 -0.26 1.77
N LEU A 328 -14.33 -1.47 1.78
CA LEU A 328 -15.13 -2.70 1.74
C LEU A 328 -16.00 -2.84 3.00
N PHE A 329 -15.45 -2.57 4.19
CA PHE A 329 -16.21 -2.57 5.45
C PHE A 329 -17.27 -1.45 5.49
N LEU A 330 -16.97 -0.27 4.96
CA LEU A 330 -17.92 0.84 4.92
C LEU A 330 -19.13 0.55 4.04
N THR A 331 -18.89 -0.08 2.88
CA THR A 331 -19.94 -0.40 1.90
C THR A 331 -20.63 -1.73 2.12
N GLY A 332 -19.99 -2.66 2.84
CA GLY A 332 -20.47 -4.04 2.99
C GLY A 332 -20.19 -4.91 1.76
N ALA A 333 -19.28 -4.49 0.88
CA ALA A 333 -18.95 -5.25 -0.32
C ALA A 333 -18.04 -6.44 0.02
N GLY A 334 -18.57 -7.65 -0.09
CA GLY A 334 -17.83 -8.90 0.17
C GLY A 334 -17.54 -9.20 1.65
N VAL A 335 -17.86 -8.27 2.55
CA VAL A 335 -17.74 -8.38 4.01
C VAL A 335 -19.01 -7.82 4.66
N HIS A 336 -19.25 -8.14 5.93
CA HIS A 336 -20.33 -7.49 6.67
C HIS A 336 -20.02 -5.99 6.80
N ARG A 337 -21.03 -5.14 6.57
CA ARG A 337 -20.89 -3.69 6.73
C ARG A 337 -20.59 -3.35 8.19
N ASP A 338 -19.46 -2.73 8.41
CA ASP A 338 -18.97 -2.31 9.73
C ASP A 338 -18.23 -0.97 9.63
N PRO A 339 -18.91 0.16 9.86
CA PRO A 339 -18.27 1.48 9.82
C PRO A 339 -17.19 1.69 10.88
N GLU A 340 -17.29 1.01 12.04
CA GLU A 340 -16.25 1.12 13.09
C GLU A 340 -14.95 0.44 12.64
N GLU A 341 -15.06 -0.76 12.06
CA GLU A 341 -13.92 -1.46 11.50
C GLU A 341 -13.34 -0.68 10.31
N ALA A 342 -14.19 -0.09 9.46
CA ALA A 342 -13.75 0.81 8.40
C ALA A 342 -12.91 1.97 8.95
N GLY A 343 -13.34 2.59 10.04
CA GLY A 343 -12.61 3.67 10.70
C GLY A 343 -11.23 3.23 11.21
N ARG A 344 -11.13 2.02 11.76
CA ARG A 344 -9.83 1.45 12.19
C ARG A 344 -8.85 1.30 11.04
N TRP A 345 -9.32 0.80 9.91
CA TRP A 345 -8.49 0.62 8.72
C TRP A 345 -8.11 1.93 8.05
N PHE A 346 -9.03 2.90 7.96
CA PHE A 346 -8.71 4.24 7.44
C PHE A 346 -7.67 4.93 8.32
N ARG A 347 -7.77 4.81 9.65
CA ARG A 347 -6.77 5.36 10.57
C ARG A 347 -5.39 4.74 10.32
N ARG A 348 -5.31 3.41 10.23
CA ARG A 348 -4.06 2.71 9.97
C ARG A 348 -3.44 3.10 8.62
N ALA A 349 -4.27 3.32 7.60
CA ALA A 349 -3.85 3.83 6.31
C ALA A 349 -3.32 5.27 6.39
N ALA A 350 -4.01 6.13 7.13
CA ALA A 350 -3.62 7.53 7.36
C ALA A 350 -2.29 7.63 8.14
N GLU A 351 -2.10 6.82 9.18
CA GLU A 351 -0.84 6.68 9.92
C GLU A 351 0.30 6.19 9.01
N GLY A 352 0.00 5.37 8.02
CA GLY A 352 0.92 4.93 6.96
C GLY A 352 1.18 5.97 5.87
N GLY A 353 0.59 7.17 5.97
CA GLY A 353 0.81 8.28 5.03
C GLY A 353 -0.18 8.34 3.84
N ASP A 354 -1.26 7.55 3.86
CA ASP A 354 -2.30 7.64 2.82
C ASP A 354 -3.20 8.87 3.04
N ARG A 355 -3.03 9.89 2.18
CA ARG A 355 -3.79 11.15 2.28
C ARG A 355 -5.28 10.98 1.99
N GLN A 356 -5.64 10.03 1.14
CA GLN A 356 -7.06 9.78 0.83
C GLN A 356 -7.75 9.11 2.00
N ALA A 357 -7.06 8.24 2.73
CA ALA A 357 -7.58 7.63 3.94
C ALA A 357 -7.86 8.67 5.04
N GLN A 358 -7.08 9.77 5.10
CA GLN A 358 -7.37 10.89 6.01
C GLN A 358 -8.72 11.54 5.67
N ALA A 359 -9.00 11.76 4.38
CA ALA A 359 -10.27 12.31 3.93
C ALA A 359 -11.44 11.34 4.19
N ASP A 360 -11.25 10.04 3.91
CA ASP A 360 -12.27 9.01 4.15
C ASP A 360 -12.60 8.92 5.65
N LEU A 361 -11.59 9.01 6.51
CA LEU A 361 -11.77 9.01 7.96
C LEU A 361 -12.51 10.27 8.45
N ALA A 362 -12.19 11.44 7.91
CA ALA A 362 -12.91 12.67 8.20
C ALA A 362 -14.39 12.58 7.80
N ASN A 363 -14.67 12.09 6.60
CA ASN A 363 -16.04 11.89 6.09
C ASN A 363 -16.82 10.89 6.95
N LEU A 364 -16.19 9.79 7.37
CA LEU A 364 -16.79 8.80 8.25
C LEU A 364 -17.19 9.43 9.60
N LEU A 365 -16.32 10.23 10.18
CA LEU A 365 -16.59 10.91 11.45
C LEU A 365 -17.68 11.97 11.32
N LEU A 366 -17.64 12.77 10.24
CA LEU A 366 -18.65 13.79 9.94
C LEU A 366 -20.05 13.19 9.72
N SER A 367 -20.13 11.96 9.21
CA SER A 367 -21.39 11.23 9.06
C SER A 367 -21.90 10.58 10.37
N GLY A 368 -21.22 10.79 11.51
CA GLY A 368 -21.60 10.26 12.82
C GLY A 368 -21.34 8.76 13.00
N ASN A 369 -20.54 8.15 12.14
CA ASN A 369 -20.26 6.72 12.13
C ASN A 369 -18.91 6.34 12.80
N GLY A 370 -18.30 7.20 13.60
CA GLY A 370 -17.04 6.94 14.30
C GLY A 370 -17.19 6.97 15.81
N SER A 371 -16.30 6.27 16.53
CA SER A 371 -16.24 6.37 17.99
C SER A 371 -15.63 7.71 18.44
N GLU A 372 -15.97 8.17 19.63
CA GLU A 372 -15.41 9.40 20.22
C GLU A 372 -13.87 9.31 20.38
N GLN A 373 -13.37 8.11 20.65
CA GLN A 373 -11.93 7.84 20.73
C GLN A 373 -11.25 7.97 19.36
N ASP A 374 -11.93 7.54 18.30
CA ASP A 374 -11.46 7.69 16.92
C ASP A 374 -11.39 9.15 16.51
N GLY A 375 -12.38 9.95 16.90
CA GLY A 375 -12.40 11.38 16.65
C GLY A 375 -11.19 12.10 17.26
N ARG A 376 -10.85 11.80 18.52
CA ARG A 376 -9.69 12.41 19.21
C ARG A 376 -8.38 12.04 18.53
N ARG A 377 -8.17 10.77 18.21
CA ARG A 377 -6.94 10.30 17.56
C ARG A 377 -6.78 10.85 16.14
N THR A 378 -7.86 10.91 15.41
CA THR A 378 -7.89 11.49 14.05
C THR A 378 -7.51 12.97 14.06
N ARG A 379 -8.04 13.73 15.05
CA ARG A 379 -7.65 15.13 15.22
C ARG A 379 -6.15 15.28 15.45
N GLU A 380 -5.56 14.46 16.33
CA GLU A 380 -4.10 14.49 16.59
C GLU A 380 -3.30 14.27 15.31
N LEU A 381 -3.72 13.33 14.48
CA LEU A 381 -3.09 13.07 13.17
C LEU A 381 -3.21 14.28 12.23
N PHE A 382 -4.39 14.90 12.18
CA PHE A 382 -4.60 16.11 11.37
C PHE A 382 -3.80 17.30 11.90
N GLU A 383 -3.74 17.50 13.21
CA GLU A 383 -2.92 18.56 13.83
C GLU A 383 -1.43 18.40 13.49
N GLN A 384 -0.91 17.18 13.58
CA GLN A 384 0.48 16.89 13.24
C GLN A 384 0.76 17.12 11.74
N ALA A 385 -0.07 16.59 10.85
CA ALA A 385 0.08 16.73 9.41
C ALA A 385 -0.10 18.19 8.96
N ALA A 386 -1.11 18.90 9.47
CA ALA A 386 -1.34 20.31 9.20
C ALA A 386 -0.20 21.18 9.73
N GLY A 387 0.37 20.85 10.89
CA GLY A 387 1.55 21.50 11.47
C GLY A 387 2.77 21.37 10.54
N SER A 388 2.94 20.26 9.86
CA SER A 388 4.02 20.03 8.88
C SER A 388 3.77 20.66 7.50
N GLY A 389 2.61 21.31 7.29
CA GLY A 389 2.29 22.02 6.06
C GLY A 389 1.32 21.31 5.11
N ASP A 390 0.72 20.19 5.52
CA ASP A 390 -0.29 19.53 4.70
C ASP A 390 -1.60 20.32 4.71
N LEU A 391 -1.96 20.90 3.54
CA LEU A 391 -3.14 21.74 3.40
C LEU A 391 -4.45 20.94 3.45
N VAL A 392 -4.43 19.67 3.04
CA VAL A 392 -5.62 18.80 3.12
C VAL A 392 -5.90 18.43 4.57
N ALA A 393 -4.87 18.10 5.33
CA ALA A 393 -5.00 17.87 6.77
C ALA A 393 -5.47 19.13 7.51
N ALA A 394 -4.97 20.31 7.12
CA ALA A 394 -5.42 21.59 7.66
C ALA A 394 -6.90 21.84 7.36
N PHE A 395 -7.38 21.52 6.16
CA PHE A 395 -8.79 21.58 5.81
C PHE A 395 -9.62 20.64 6.68
N ASN A 396 -9.25 19.37 6.78
CA ASN A 396 -9.97 18.37 7.57
C ASN A 396 -10.05 18.76 9.05
N LEU A 397 -8.93 19.25 9.61
CA LEU A 397 -8.90 19.76 10.99
C LEU A 397 -9.84 20.96 11.17
N GLY A 398 -9.83 21.88 10.20
CA GLY A 398 -10.71 23.05 10.23
C GLY A 398 -12.18 22.66 10.21
N VAL A 399 -12.58 21.70 9.40
CA VAL A 399 -13.96 21.19 9.35
C VAL A 399 -14.32 20.45 10.64
N CYS A 400 -13.44 19.61 11.18
CA CYS A 400 -13.68 18.94 12.47
C CYS A 400 -13.92 19.93 13.61
N LEU A 401 -13.14 21.02 13.67
CA LEU A 401 -13.32 22.10 14.65
C LEU A 401 -14.60 22.90 14.43
N ALA A 402 -14.99 23.17 13.17
CA ALA A 402 -16.19 23.91 12.82
C ALA A 402 -17.50 23.15 13.14
N GLU A 403 -17.45 21.82 13.00
CA GLU A 403 -18.62 20.95 13.21
C GLU A 403 -18.60 20.23 14.58
N GLY A 404 -17.51 20.33 15.34
CA GLY A 404 -17.40 19.67 16.65
C GLY A 404 -17.21 18.16 16.55
N VAL A 405 -16.59 17.66 15.50
CA VAL A 405 -16.41 16.22 15.26
C VAL A 405 -15.13 15.72 15.92
N GLY A 406 -15.27 14.82 16.91
CA GLY A 406 -14.14 14.30 17.68
C GLY A 406 -13.43 15.34 18.57
N VAL A 407 -13.99 16.53 18.67
CA VAL A 407 -13.48 17.67 19.42
C VAL A 407 -14.65 18.61 19.77
N GLU A 408 -14.51 19.36 20.86
CA GLU A 408 -15.44 20.46 21.11
C GLU A 408 -15.36 21.50 19.96
N ARG A 409 -16.52 21.98 19.51
CA ARG A 409 -16.61 22.97 18.43
C ARG A 409 -15.83 24.23 18.80
N ASP A 410 -14.96 24.65 17.91
CA ASP A 410 -14.14 25.86 18.05
C ASP A 410 -14.05 26.59 16.70
N ASP A 411 -15.02 27.45 16.42
CA ASP A 411 -15.09 28.22 15.18
C ASP A 411 -13.88 29.17 15.01
N ARG A 412 -13.25 29.63 16.12
CA ARG A 412 -12.06 30.52 16.05
C ARG A 412 -10.84 29.75 15.52
N ARG A 413 -10.59 28.59 16.05
CA ARG A 413 -9.50 27.73 15.55
C ARG A 413 -9.80 27.19 14.15
N ALA A 414 -11.06 26.85 13.89
CA ALA A 414 -11.51 26.38 12.59
C ALA A 414 -11.16 27.36 11.47
N VAL A 415 -11.51 28.65 11.66
CA VAL A 415 -11.27 29.69 10.65
C VAL A 415 -9.77 29.87 10.34
N LEU A 416 -8.90 29.72 11.34
CA LEU A 416 -7.45 29.83 11.12
C LEU A 416 -6.89 28.69 10.25
N TRP A 417 -7.34 27.46 10.50
CA TRP A 417 -6.91 26.30 9.73
C TRP A 417 -7.52 26.30 8.32
N LEU A 418 -8.80 26.67 8.19
CA LEU A 418 -9.47 26.79 6.88
C LEU A 418 -8.82 27.88 6.02
N ARG A 419 -8.45 29.04 6.61
CA ARG A 419 -7.71 30.08 5.90
C ARG A 419 -6.39 29.55 5.34
N ARG A 420 -5.61 28.86 6.18
CA ARG A 420 -4.34 28.26 5.75
C ARG A 420 -4.54 27.23 4.63
N ALA A 421 -5.59 26.42 4.71
CA ALA A 421 -5.91 25.43 3.71
C ALA A 421 -6.42 26.06 2.39
N ALA A 422 -7.07 27.21 2.45
CA ALA A 422 -7.64 27.90 1.29
C ALA A 422 -6.60 28.35 0.25
N ASP A 423 -5.31 28.40 0.62
CA ASP A 423 -4.23 28.72 -0.32
C ASP A 423 -4.04 27.62 -1.40
N GLY A 424 -4.52 26.39 -1.18
CA GLY A 424 -4.36 25.29 -2.13
C GLY A 424 -5.53 24.30 -2.21
N VAL A 425 -6.53 24.40 -1.33
CA VAL A 425 -7.66 23.47 -1.27
C VAL A 425 -8.96 24.19 -1.59
N VAL A 426 -9.61 23.82 -2.69
CA VAL A 426 -10.85 24.47 -3.17
C VAL A 426 -11.98 24.39 -2.13
N ASN A 427 -12.16 23.22 -1.52
CA ASN A 427 -13.15 23.03 -0.46
C ASN A 427 -12.90 23.96 0.74
N ALA A 428 -11.63 24.23 1.07
CA ALA A 428 -11.29 25.15 2.14
C ALA A 428 -11.62 26.60 1.78
N GLN A 429 -11.48 27.01 0.51
CA GLN A 429 -11.90 28.33 0.02
C GLN A 429 -13.39 28.56 0.25
N TYR A 430 -14.20 27.55 -0.07
CA TYR A 430 -15.64 27.58 0.14
C TYR A 430 -15.99 27.68 1.64
N TRP A 431 -15.43 26.80 2.47
CA TRP A 431 -15.69 26.80 3.91
C TRP A 431 -15.23 28.08 4.59
N TYR A 432 -14.03 28.55 4.26
CA TYR A 432 -13.51 29.81 4.80
C TYR A 432 -14.37 31.01 4.38
N GLY A 433 -14.75 31.05 3.10
CA GLY A 433 -15.64 32.09 2.57
C GLY A 433 -17.00 32.12 3.29
N ARG A 434 -17.57 30.96 3.58
CA ARG A 434 -18.82 30.87 4.36
C ARG A 434 -18.65 31.36 5.80
N MET A 435 -17.59 30.95 6.48
CA MET A 435 -17.33 31.38 7.85
C MET A 435 -17.13 32.90 7.94
N LEU A 436 -16.46 33.50 6.96
CA LEU A 436 -16.35 34.96 6.83
C LEU A 436 -17.70 35.63 6.62
N ALA A 437 -18.51 35.14 5.69
CA ALA A 437 -19.82 35.74 5.37
C ALA A 437 -20.79 35.64 6.57
N GLU A 438 -20.75 34.54 7.32
CA GLU A 438 -21.61 34.26 8.47
C GLU A 438 -21.07 34.83 9.80
N GLY A 439 -19.80 35.27 9.84
CA GLY A 439 -19.16 35.74 11.07
C GLY A 439 -18.87 34.62 12.09
N ARG A 440 -18.66 33.40 11.62
CA ARG A 440 -18.36 32.24 12.46
C ARG A 440 -16.89 32.24 12.87
N GLY A 441 -16.60 32.43 14.16
CA GLY A 441 -15.24 32.43 14.71
C GLY A 441 -14.38 33.64 14.34
N VAL A 442 -14.90 34.56 13.54
CA VAL A 442 -14.26 35.77 13.03
C VAL A 442 -15.30 36.87 12.92
N GLN A 443 -14.89 38.14 12.88
CA GLN A 443 -15.80 39.22 12.56
C GLN A 443 -16.38 39.02 11.14
N ALA A 444 -17.70 39.19 10.99
CA ALA A 444 -18.36 39.00 9.71
C ALA A 444 -17.78 39.95 8.65
N ASP A 445 -17.35 39.40 7.53
CA ASP A 445 -16.94 40.10 6.33
C ASP A 445 -17.53 39.40 5.10
N PRO A 446 -18.79 39.74 4.75
CA PRO A 446 -19.46 39.15 3.61
C PRO A 446 -18.79 39.48 2.27
N VAL A 447 -18.06 40.60 2.18
CA VAL A 447 -17.38 41.02 0.94
C VAL A 447 -16.18 40.09 0.69
N GLU A 448 -15.30 39.92 1.68
CA GLU A 448 -14.19 38.98 1.57
C GLU A 448 -14.69 37.52 1.43
N GLY A 449 -15.76 37.17 2.17
CA GLY A 449 -16.40 35.85 2.07
C GLY A 449 -16.85 35.52 0.65
N ARG A 450 -17.50 36.50 -0.03
CA ARG A 450 -17.90 36.36 -1.43
C ARG A 450 -16.71 36.16 -2.37
N LEU A 451 -15.60 36.86 -2.16
CA LEU A 451 -14.39 36.69 -2.97
C LEU A 451 -13.85 35.26 -2.89
N TRP A 452 -13.81 34.68 -1.69
CA TRP A 452 -13.33 33.29 -1.49
C TRP A 452 -14.29 32.27 -2.09
N ILE A 453 -15.61 32.45 -1.94
CA ILE A 453 -16.62 31.58 -2.56
C ILE A 453 -16.54 31.69 -4.09
N THR A 454 -16.32 32.89 -4.65
CA THR A 454 -16.10 33.09 -6.08
C THR A 454 -14.88 32.32 -6.60
N ARG A 455 -13.77 32.27 -5.84
CA ARG A 455 -12.59 31.48 -6.22
C ARG A 455 -12.92 29.99 -6.29
N ALA A 456 -13.64 29.48 -5.29
CA ALA A 456 -14.06 28.07 -5.27
C ALA A 456 -15.02 27.74 -6.44
N ALA A 457 -15.98 28.63 -6.73
CA ALA A 457 -16.92 28.51 -7.85
C ALA A 457 -16.19 28.51 -9.21
N ASN A 458 -15.21 29.38 -9.38
CA ASN A 458 -14.39 29.44 -10.59
C ASN A 458 -13.51 28.21 -10.78
N SER A 459 -13.23 27.49 -9.69
CA SER A 459 -12.54 26.19 -9.73
C SER A 459 -13.48 25.01 -10.03
N GLY A 460 -14.77 25.27 -10.31
CA GLY A 460 -15.76 24.27 -10.69
C GLY A 460 -16.46 23.58 -9.51
N MET A 461 -16.40 24.15 -8.31
CA MET A 461 -17.12 23.60 -7.16
C MET A 461 -18.59 24.00 -7.21
N LEU A 462 -19.50 23.04 -7.44
CA LEU A 462 -20.94 23.28 -7.62
C LEU A 462 -21.59 23.93 -6.40
N ASP A 463 -21.27 23.47 -5.19
CA ASP A 463 -21.80 24.05 -3.96
C ASP A 463 -21.40 25.54 -3.79
N ALA A 464 -20.18 25.89 -4.25
CA ALA A 464 -19.72 27.26 -4.24
C ALA A 464 -20.43 28.11 -5.30
N GLU A 465 -20.76 27.54 -6.46
CA GLU A 465 -21.59 28.25 -7.47
C GLU A 465 -22.99 28.53 -6.93
N VAL A 466 -23.60 27.55 -6.25
CA VAL A 466 -24.92 27.72 -5.63
C VAL A 466 -24.87 28.77 -4.52
N ALA A 467 -23.87 28.73 -3.64
CA ALA A 467 -23.71 29.72 -2.59
C ALA A 467 -23.50 31.14 -3.18
N LEU A 468 -22.71 31.28 -4.25
CA LEU A 468 -22.51 32.56 -4.95
C LEU A 468 -23.81 33.05 -5.57
N ALA A 469 -24.63 32.15 -6.14
CA ALA A 469 -25.95 32.49 -6.67
C ALA A 469 -26.90 33.02 -5.57
N GLU A 470 -26.91 32.37 -4.39
CA GLU A 470 -27.67 32.81 -3.21
C GLU A 470 -27.19 34.19 -2.71
N MET A 471 -25.86 34.39 -2.66
CA MET A 471 -25.29 35.70 -2.28
C MET A 471 -25.67 36.79 -3.27
N SER A 472 -25.74 36.50 -4.57
CA SER A 472 -26.18 37.44 -5.59
C SER A 472 -27.69 37.73 -5.49
N LEU A 473 -28.49 36.71 -5.18
CA LEU A 473 -29.94 36.86 -4.97
C LEU A 473 -30.26 37.78 -3.78
N ASN A 474 -29.50 37.59 -2.67
CA ASN A 474 -29.78 38.29 -1.42
C ASN A 474 -29.02 39.62 -1.27
N GLY A 475 -28.00 39.86 -2.11
CA GLY A 475 -27.11 41.02 -2.00
C GLY A 475 -26.06 40.84 -0.88
N THR A 476 -25.74 39.61 -0.52
CA THR A 476 -24.74 39.32 0.52
C THR A 476 -23.33 39.58 -0.01
N GLY A 477 -22.61 40.53 0.60
CA GLY A 477 -21.25 40.90 0.19
C GLY A 477 -21.16 41.63 -1.15
N GLY A 478 -22.29 42.18 -1.64
CA GLY A 478 -22.36 42.94 -2.89
C GLY A 478 -23.78 43.40 -3.18
N GLU A 479 -24.00 43.94 -4.34
CA GLU A 479 -25.36 44.34 -4.79
C GLU A 479 -26.20 43.11 -5.13
N LYS A 480 -27.52 43.24 -5.00
CA LYS A 480 -28.47 42.23 -5.48
C LYS A 480 -28.42 42.17 -6.99
N ASP A 481 -28.25 40.98 -7.53
CA ASP A 481 -28.25 40.73 -8.97
C ASP A 481 -28.98 39.41 -9.24
N HIS A 482 -30.28 39.53 -9.52
CA HIS A 482 -31.14 38.39 -9.80
C HIS A 482 -30.79 37.72 -11.15
N ALA A 483 -30.31 38.50 -12.13
CA ALA A 483 -29.91 37.96 -13.43
C ALA A 483 -28.65 37.09 -13.31
N GLU A 484 -27.63 37.55 -12.59
CA GLU A 484 -26.43 36.77 -12.29
C GLU A 484 -26.75 35.55 -11.43
N SER A 485 -27.61 35.68 -10.43
CA SER A 485 -28.08 34.57 -9.62
C SER A 485 -28.73 33.48 -10.47
N LEU A 486 -29.67 33.85 -11.37
CA LEU A 486 -30.30 32.90 -12.28
C LEU A 486 -29.29 32.21 -13.20
N ARG A 487 -28.32 32.96 -13.72
CA ARG A 487 -27.26 32.42 -14.57
C ARG A 487 -26.41 31.34 -13.84
N LEU A 488 -26.03 31.62 -12.59
CA LEU A 488 -25.26 30.70 -11.77
C LEU A 488 -26.07 29.47 -11.38
N PHE A 489 -27.33 29.64 -10.95
CA PHE A 489 -28.19 28.50 -10.64
C PHE A 489 -28.45 27.64 -11.88
N ARG A 490 -28.65 28.20 -13.07
CA ARG A 490 -28.78 27.40 -14.31
C ARG A 490 -27.55 26.57 -14.57
N ARG A 491 -26.35 27.16 -14.47
CA ARG A 491 -25.10 26.44 -14.68
C ARG A 491 -24.94 25.24 -13.70
N ALA A 492 -25.26 25.46 -12.44
CA ALA A 492 -25.21 24.38 -11.44
C ALA A 492 -26.31 23.32 -11.68
N ALA A 493 -27.52 23.74 -12.08
CA ALA A 493 -28.64 22.86 -12.39
C ALA A 493 -28.36 21.96 -13.61
N GLU A 494 -27.78 22.51 -14.68
CA GLU A 494 -27.36 21.77 -15.86
C GLU A 494 -26.30 20.69 -15.54
N GLN A 495 -25.46 20.93 -14.53
CA GLN A 495 -24.50 19.96 -14.02
C GLN A 495 -25.11 18.97 -13.01
N GLY A 496 -26.42 19.07 -12.78
CA GLY A 496 -27.17 18.09 -12.00
C GLY A 496 -27.43 18.44 -10.54
N HIS A 497 -27.10 19.67 -10.09
CA HIS A 497 -27.34 20.09 -8.70
C HIS A 497 -28.84 20.30 -8.44
N VAL A 498 -29.43 19.43 -7.62
CA VAL A 498 -30.90 19.34 -7.44
C VAL A 498 -31.49 20.59 -6.80
N GLY A 499 -30.80 21.16 -5.80
CA GLY A 499 -31.22 22.45 -5.19
C GLY A 499 -31.23 23.60 -6.17
N ALA A 500 -30.23 23.66 -7.07
CA ALA A 500 -30.18 24.69 -8.11
C ALA A 500 -31.31 24.53 -9.14
N MET A 501 -31.69 23.31 -9.51
CA MET A 501 -32.87 23.06 -10.36
C MET A 501 -34.13 23.62 -9.73
N PHE A 502 -34.32 23.43 -8.44
CA PHE A 502 -35.45 24.00 -7.70
C PHE A 502 -35.38 25.55 -7.70
N ALA A 503 -34.20 26.12 -7.43
CA ALA A 503 -33.99 27.57 -7.39
C ALA A 503 -34.29 28.23 -8.74
N VAL A 504 -33.82 27.65 -9.87
CA VAL A 504 -34.16 28.11 -11.22
C VAL A 504 -35.67 28.11 -11.44
N GLY A 505 -36.36 27.03 -11.07
CA GLY A 505 -37.81 26.93 -11.12
C GLY A 505 -38.51 28.05 -10.31
N ALA A 506 -37.99 28.35 -9.10
CA ALA A 506 -38.53 29.38 -8.23
C ALA A 506 -38.34 30.79 -8.82
N MET A 507 -37.16 31.08 -9.35
CA MET A 507 -36.86 32.38 -9.95
C MET A 507 -37.69 32.65 -11.20
N LEU A 508 -37.85 31.66 -12.09
CA LEU A 508 -38.63 31.77 -13.31
C LEU A 508 -40.15 31.67 -13.06
N GLY A 509 -40.56 31.13 -11.94
CA GLY A 509 -41.97 31.00 -11.54
C GLY A 509 -42.62 32.31 -11.10
N GLY A 510 -41.84 33.37 -10.91
CA GLY A 510 -42.27 34.69 -10.52
C GLY A 510 -41.82 35.13 -9.12
N GLY A 511 -41.84 36.43 -8.85
CA GLY A 511 -41.45 37.02 -7.55
C GLY A 511 -39.99 37.44 -7.43
N HIS A 512 -39.23 37.44 -8.53
CA HIS A 512 -37.86 37.91 -8.61
C HIS A 512 -37.72 38.90 -9.81
N ASP A 513 -36.70 39.78 -9.78
CA ASP A 513 -36.46 40.75 -10.86
C ASP A 513 -35.78 40.05 -12.08
N VAL A 514 -36.43 39.01 -12.58
CA VAL A 514 -36.09 38.31 -13.83
C VAL A 514 -37.36 38.05 -14.62
N ALA A 515 -37.22 37.91 -15.94
CA ALA A 515 -38.36 37.62 -16.79
C ALA A 515 -39.00 36.27 -16.36
N GLU A 516 -40.29 36.33 -16.11
CA GLU A 516 -41.07 35.15 -15.75
C GLU A 516 -41.22 34.21 -16.95
N ASP A 517 -40.90 32.94 -16.75
CA ASP A 517 -41.11 31.85 -17.70
C ASP A 517 -41.65 30.63 -16.96
N ARG A 518 -42.97 30.59 -16.81
CA ARG A 518 -43.63 29.48 -16.09
C ARG A 518 -43.52 28.14 -16.79
N GLU A 519 -43.34 28.12 -18.11
CA GLU A 519 -43.14 26.87 -18.84
C GLU A 519 -41.77 26.27 -18.51
N GLU A 520 -40.72 27.08 -18.57
CA GLU A 520 -39.37 26.66 -18.16
C GLU A 520 -39.32 26.34 -16.67
N ALA A 521 -39.97 27.11 -15.81
CA ALA A 521 -40.05 26.85 -14.36
C ALA A 521 -40.66 25.47 -14.08
N ARG A 522 -41.76 25.11 -14.76
CA ARG A 522 -42.42 23.82 -14.63
C ARG A 522 -41.47 22.65 -15.03
N LYS A 523 -40.65 22.84 -16.09
CA LYS A 523 -39.67 21.87 -16.53
C LYS A 523 -38.59 21.66 -15.44
N TRP A 524 -38.04 22.72 -14.87
CA TRP A 524 -37.04 22.64 -13.83
C TRP A 524 -37.59 22.06 -12.52
N TYR A 525 -38.81 22.42 -12.11
CA TYR A 525 -39.47 21.79 -10.97
C TYR A 525 -39.65 20.28 -11.19
N ARG A 526 -40.00 19.87 -12.41
CA ARG A 526 -40.14 18.44 -12.75
C ARG A 526 -38.81 17.70 -12.60
N LEU A 527 -37.73 18.23 -13.15
CA LEU A 527 -36.39 17.63 -13.02
C LEU A 527 -35.96 17.51 -11.57
N ALA A 528 -36.17 18.53 -10.76
CA ALA A 528 -35.85 18.48 -9.34
C ALA A 528 -36.74 17.47 -8.57
N ALA A 529 -38.05 17.45 -8.88
CA ALA A 529 -39.02 16.56 -8.26
C ALA A 529 -38.73 15.06 -8.56
N GLU A 530 -38.35 14.74 -9.79
CA GLU A 530 -37.94 13.40 -10.22
C GLU A 530 -36.69 12.91 -9.50
N LYS A 531 -35.79 13.85 -9.16
CA LYS A 531 -34.59 13.58 -8.34
C LYS A 531 -34.88 13.58 -6.83
N GLY A 532 -36.15 13.69 -6.42
CA GLY A 532 -36.57 13.53 -5.02
C GLY A 532 -36.58 14.83 -4.20
N HIS A 533 -36.43 16.02 -4.79
CA HIS A 533 -36.50 17.28 -4.04
C HIS A 533 -37.92 17.57 -3.54
N ALA A 534 -38.14 17.47 -2.23
CA ALA A 534 -39.48 17.49 -1.63
C ALA A 534 -40.30 18.78 -1.96
N HIS A 535 -39.68 19.95 -1.82
CA HIS A 535 -40.37 21.22 -2.16
C HIS A 535 -40.61 21.36 -3.66
N ALA A 536 -39.73 20.82 -4.53
CA ALA A 536 -39.96 20.80 -5.96
C ALA A 536 -41.17 19.90 -6.32
N GLN A 537 -41.36 18.80 -5.65
CA GLN A 537 -42.53 17.93 -5.79
C GLN A 537 -43.81 18.69 -5.45
N MET A 538 -43.82 19.47 -4.35
CA MET A 538 -44.95 20.32 -3.98
C MET A 538 -45.20 21.43 -5.04
N MET A 539 -44.13 22.14 -5.45
CA MET A 539 -44.30 23.23 -6.45
C MET A 539 -44.76 22.71 -7.80
N LEU A 540 -44.23 21.56 -8.25
CA LEU A 540 -44.71 20.91 -9.47
C LEU A 540 -46.20 20.54 -9.35
N GLY A 541 -46.62 20.00 -8.22
CA GLY A 541 -48.02 19.70 -7.94
C GLY A 541 -48.92 20.94 -8.02
N ARG A 542 -48.49 22.09 -7.46
CA ARG A 542 -49.15 23.37 -7.55
C ARG A 542 -49.24 23.89 -8.99
N PHE A 543 -48.15 23.79 -9.75
CA PHE A 543 -48.11 24.24 -11.16
C PHE A 543 -49.06 23.40 -12.02
N LEU A 544 -49.07 22.09 -11.83
CA LEU A 544 -49.98 21.16 -12.52
C LEU A 544 -51.44 21.41 -12.17
N ALA A 545 -51.72 21.62 -10.87
CA ALA A 545 -53.09 21.86 -10.41
C ALA A 545 -53.72 23.14 -10.96
N ARG A 546 -52.87 24.21 -11.15
CA ARG A 546 -53.30 25.54 -11.61
C ARG A 546 -53.10 25.75 -13.11
N GLY A 547 -52.45 24.82 -13.81
CA GLY A 547 -52.11 24.97 -15.22
C GLY A 547 -51.04 26.02 -15.47
N LEU A 548 -50.17 26.30 -14.50
CA LEU A 548 -49.06 27.21 -14.65
C LEU A 548 -47.99 26.61 -15.56
N GLY A 549 -47.63 27.32 -16.61
CA GLY A 549 -46.63 26.84 -17.58
C GLY A 549 -47.10 25.65 -18.43
N GLY A 550 -48.42 25.46 -18.61
CA GLY A 550 -48.98 24.42 -19.45
C GLY A 550 -50.40 24.02 -19.06
N GLN A 551 -50.89 22.92 -19.59
CA GLN A 551 -52.23 22.41 -19.27
C GLN A 551 -52.36 21.98 -17.82
N THR A 552 -53.58 22.15 -17.26
CA THR A 552 -53.94 21.64 -15.93
C THR A 552 -53.98 20.11 -15.94
N ASP A 553 -53.32 19.48 -15.01
CA ASP A 553 -53.38 18.03 -14.75
C ASP A 553 -53.51 17.77 -13.25
N THR A 554 -54.75 17.67 -12.81
CA THR A 554 -55.09 17.45 -11.40
C THR A 554 -54.73 16.05 -10.94
N ARG A 555 -54.68 15.08 -11.85
CA ARG A 555 -54.32 13.71 -11.52
C ARG A 555 -52.82 13.58 -11.22
N GLU A 556 -51.99 14.14 -12.10
CA GLU A 556 -50.55 14.18 -11.89
C GLU A 556 -50.21 15.07 -10.69
N ALA A 557 -50.88 16.24 -10.55
CA ALA A 557 -50.72 17.12 -9.39
C ALA A 557 -50.88 16.38 -8.06
N LYS A 558 -51.93 15.56 -7.93
CA LYS A 558 -52.19 14.78 -6.72
C LYS A 558 -51.05 13.83 -6.41
N ILE A 559 -50.52 13.12 -7.41
CA ILE A 559 -49.40 12.20 -7.23
C ILE A 559 -48.16 12.91 -6.67
N TRP A 560 -47.82 14.06 -7.22
CA TRP A 560 -46.64 14.84 -6.77
C TRP A 560 -46.83 15.43 -5.37
N LEU A 561 -48.03 15.92 -5.04
CA LEU A 561 -48.34 16.41 -3.70
C LEU A 561 -48.31 15.30 -2.65
N GLU A 562 -48.84 14.09 -2.98
CA GLU A 562 -48.71 12.91 -2.09
C GLU A 562 -47.26 12.52 -1.84
N ARG A 563 -46.39 12.59 -2.88
CA ARG A 563 -44.95 12.36 -2.71
C ARG A 563 -44.29 13.42 -1.83
N ALA A 564 -44.62 14.70 -2.04
CA ALA A 564 -44.11 15.78 -1.21
C ALA A 564 -44.51 15.62 0.26
N LYS A 565 -45.79 15.24 0.52
CA LYS A 565 -46.25 14.90 1.86
C LYS A 565 -45.49 13.72 2.48
N ALA A 566 -45.28 12.65 1.71
CA ALA A 566 -44.49 11.51 2.17
C ALA A 566 -43.01 11.87 2.44
N SER A 567 -42.49 12.91 1.79
CA SER A 567 -41.16 13.49 2.02
C SER A 567 -41.13 14.53 3.15
N GLY A 568 -42.21 14.70 3.91
CA GLY A 568 -42.27 15.57 5.10
C GLY A 568 -42.65 17.02 4.84
N VAL A 569 -43.14 17.37 3.64
CA VAL A 569 -43.64 18.75 3.34
C VAL A 569 -45.07 18.86 3.80
N GLU A 570 -45.31 19.44 4.97
CA GLU A 570 -46.64 19.56 5.58
C GLU A 570 -47.60 20.43 4.77
N GLU A 571 -47.11 21.47 4.10
CA GLU A 571 -47.89 22.38 3.26
C GLU A 571 -48.56 21.66 2.09
N ALA A 572 -48.03 20.52 1.66
CA ALA A 572 -48.64 19.71 0.61
C ALA A 572 -50.04 19.16 1.02
N ASN A 573 -50.32 19.00 2.33
CA ASN A 573 -51.66 18.60 2.81
C ASN A 573 -52.73 19.61 2.43
N PHE A 574 -52.44 20.91 2.64
CA PHE A 574 -53.36 21.97 2.29
C PHE A 574 -53.68 22.02 0.77
N ASP A 575 -52.69 21.76 -0.05
CA ASP A 575 -52.88 21.70 -1.51
C ASP A 575 -53.69 20.45 -1.92
N LEU A 576 -53.51 19.30 -1.23
CA LEU A 576 -54.29 18.08 -1.44
C LEU A 576 -55.74 18.27 -1.05
N ASP A 577 -56.02 18.92 0.10
CA ASP A 577 -57.39 19.17 0.58
C ASP A 577 -58.12 20.07 -0.42
N ARG A 578 -57.47 21.12 -0.93
CA ARG A 578 -58.02 21.99 -1.97
C ARG A 578 -58.29 21.30 -3.30
N LEU A 579 -57.51 20.29 -3.65
CA LEU A 579 -57.74 19.47 -4.84
C LEU A 579 -58.94 18.53 -4.67
N ALA A 580 -59.25 18.14 -3.43
CA ALA A 580 -60.40 17.27 -3.11
C ALA A 580 -61.75 18.00 -3.08
N GLU A 581 -61.75 19.38 -2.94
CA GLU A 581 -62.95 20.16 -2.96
C GLU A 581 -63.64 20.19 -4.37
N PRO A 582 -64.98 20.11 -4.43
CA PRO A 582 -65.69 20.17 -5.69
C PRO A 582 -65.41 21.49 -6.41
N ALA A 583 -65.28 21.45 -7.76
CA ALA A 583 -64.88 22.58 -8.59
C ALA A 583 -65.79 23.85 -8.44
N GLN A 584 -67.01 23.69 -7.90
CA GLN A 584 -67.98 24.77 -7.67
C GLN A 584 -67.69 25.63 -6.42
N LEU A 585 -66.83 25.14 -5.49
CA LEU A 585 -66.48 25.83 -4.24
C LEU A 585 -65.05 26.40 -4.22
N ARG A 586 -64.33 26.29 -5.32
CA ARG A 586 -62.95 26.82 -5.39
C ARG A 586 -62.96 28.33 -5.60
N PRO A 587 -62.51 29.17 -4.64
CA PRO A 587 -62.40 30.59 -4.87
C PRO A 587 -61.42 30.86 -6.03
N ALA A 588 -61.78 31.80 -6.88
CA ALA A 588 -60.89 32.26 -7.95
C ALA A 588 -59.55 32.74 -7.34
N LEU A 589 -58.47 32.05 -7.68
CA LEU A 589 -57.13 32.41 -7.24
C LEU A 589 -56.65 33.58 -8.09
N GLN A 590 -56.61 34.81 -7.50
CA GLN A 590 -55.84 35.96 -8.01
C GLN A 590 -54.36 35.77 -7.75
#